data_aa7eba9e374873b5d75b05b1666ca54b
#
_entry.id   aa7eba9e374873b5d75b05b1666ca54b
#
_cell.length_a   1.000
_cell.length_b   1.000
_cell.length_c   1.000
_cell.angle_alpha   90.00
_cell.angle_beta   90.00
_cell.angle_gamma   90.00
#
_symmetry.space_group_name_H-M   'P 1'
#
loop_
_entity.id
_entity.type
_entity.pdbx_description
1 polymer ?
#
loop_
_entity_poly.entity_id
_entity_poly.type
_entity_poly.pdbx_seq_one_letter_code
_entity_poly.pdbx_strand_id
1 'polypeptide(L)'
;MFNTEDEILRRLQEKNLEMAVMFYHWCQRNHLTCYLCGGGCIGAIRHGGFIPWDDDLDFFMPRKDYEKFLKIWDTQEESKIYKLEYPKEGFCNAHTFANIRDSRTTQVKKEQVDMDLCHGVALDILPIEGYAPGNLARKWQVIEGKIFQLFCTQVIPTKERHGAFMHYLGTILLALAPTQKMRYRIWKQAENYICLLYTSPSPRDA
;
A
#
# COMPACT_ATOMS: atom_id res chain seq x y z
N MET A 1 -23.85 19.24 14.96
CA MET A 1 -23.00 19.27 16.16
C MET A 1 -21.60 18.86 15.68
N PHE A 2 -20.61 19.74 15.72
CA PHE A 2 -19.26 19.39 15.28
C PHE A 2 -18.63 18.57 16.40
N ASN A 3 -18.21 17.36 16.09
CA ASN A 3 -17.49 16.51 17.02
C ASN A 3 -16.11 17.14 17.30
N THR A 4 -15.60 16.97 18.52
CA THR A 4 -14.22 17.35 18.83
C THR A 4 -13.24 16.49 17.99
N GLU A 5 -12.03 17.00 17.74
CA GLU A 5 -10.99 16.23 17.01
C GLU A 5 -10.75 14.86 17.65
N ASP A 6 -10.73 14.78 18.98
CA ASP A 6 -10.57 13.52 19.72
C ASP A 6 -11.74 12.54 19.48
N GLU A 7 -12.98 13.04 19.36
CA GLU A 7 -14.14 12.18 19.06
C GLU A 7 -14.07 11.64 17.61
N ILE A 8 -13.65 12.47 16.67
CA ILE A 8 -13.45 12.06 15.28
C ILE A 8 -12.37 10.99 15.20
N LEU A 9 -11.23 11.21 15.85
CA LEU A 9 -10.12 10.25 15.90
C LEU A 9 -10.58 8.92 16.51
N ARG A 10 -11.29 8.93 17.63
CA ARG A 10 -11.80 7.71 18.26
C ARG A 10 -12.73 6.92 17.32
N ARG A 11 -13.64 7.59 16.64
CA ARG A 11 -14.54 6.95 15.67
C ARG A 11 -13.79 6.38 14.48
N LEU A 12 -12.72 7.05 14.04
CA LEU A 12 -11.86 6.57 12.98
C LEU A 12 -11.09 5.31 13.41
N GLN A 13 -10.54 5.31 14.63
CA GLN A 13 -9.90 4.14 15.23
C GLN A 13 -10.86 2.94 15.36
N GLU A 14 -12.10 3.18 15.83
CA GLU A 14 -13.14 2.14 15.91
C GLU A 14 -13.44 1.55 14.51
N LYS A 15 -13.54 2.39 13.49
CA LYS A 15 -13.79 1.96 12.11
C LYS A 15 -12.60 1.18 11.54
N ASN A 16 -11.38 1.65 11.75
CA ASN A 16 -10.17 0.94 11.35
C ASN A 16 -10.06 -0.43 12.02
N LEU A 17 -10.41 -0.53 13.31
CA LEU A 17 -10.44 -1.80 14.03
C LEU A 17 -11.49 -2.77 13.45
N GLU A 18 -12.71 -2.28 13.15
CA GLU A 18 -13.75 -3.09 12.48
C GLU A 18 -13.24 -3.67 11.17
N MET A 19 -12.61 -2.83 10.33
CA MET A 19 -12.05 -3.24 9.04
C MET A 19 -10.89 -4.22 9.21
N ALA A 20 -10.01 -3.98 10.16
CA ALA A 20 -8.86 -4.85 10.45
C ALA A 20 -9.31 -6.25 10.92
N VAL A 21 -10.28 -6.33 11.82
CA VAL A 21 -10.86 -7.60 12.31
C VAL A 21 -11.54 -8.35 11.16
N MET A 22 -12.33 -7.65 10.35
CA MET A 22 -12.98 -8.22 9.16
C MET A 22 -11.93 -8.80 8.21
N PHE A 23 -10.90 -8.03 7.87
CA PHE A 23 -9.84 -8.45 6.95
C PHE A 23 -9.03 -9.63 7.49
N TYR A 24 -8.67 -9.62 8.77
CA TYR A 24 -7.98 -10.73 9.41
C TYR A 24 -8.78 -12.04 9.33
N HIS A 25 -10.07 -12.03 9.68
CA HIS A 25 -10.92 -13.20 9.57
C HIS A 25 -11.14 -13.63 8.12
N TRP A 26 -11.23 -12.70 7.20
CA TRP A 26 -11.28 -12.99 5.77
C TRP A 26 -10.00 -13.70 5.31
N CYS A 27 -8.83 -13.22 5.70
CA CYS A 27 -7.55 -13.88 5.41
C CYS A 27 -7.51 -15.31 5.96
N GLN A 28 -7.95 -15.52 7.20
CA GLN A 28 -7.99 -16.86 7.79
C GLN A 28 -8.89 -17.82 6.99
N ARG A 29 -10.09 -17.39 6.61
CA ARG A 29 -11.01 -18.21 5.81
C ARG A 29 -10.45 -18.59 4.43
N ASN A 30 -9.61 -17.73 3.86
CA ASN A 30 -9.00 -17.94 2.53
C ASN A 30 -7.59 -18.54 2.60
N HIS A 31 -7.13 -18.94 3.79
CA HIS A 31 -5.78 -19.49 4.03
C HIS A 31 -4.68 -18.53 3.51
N LEU A 32 -4.79 -17.24 3.87
CA LEU A 32 -3.83 -16.20 3.56
C LEU A 32 -3.16 -15.71 4.85
N THR A 33 -1.88 -15.44 4.75
CA THR A 33 -1.09 -14.89 5.86
C THR A 33 -1.11 -13.37 5.81
N CYS A 34 -1.46 -12.71 6.91
CA CYS A 34 -1.33 -11.28 7.09
C CYS A 34 -0.79 -10.96 8.49
N TYR A 35 -0.09 -9.84 8.61
CA TYR A 35 0.51 -9.37 9.85
C TYR A 35 0.14 -7.93 10.07
N LEU A 36 -0.34 -7.59 11.27
CA LEU A 36 -0.48 -6.19 11.67
C LEU A 36 0.90 -5.55 11.72
N CYS A 37 1.05 -4.33 11.16
CA CYS A 37 2.35 -3.66 11.10
C CYS A 37 2.29 -2.20 11.54
N GLY A 38 3.43 -1.52 11.50
CA GLY A 38 3.51 -0.08 11.78
C GLY A 38 3.02 0.32 13.16
N GLY A 39 2.26 1.41 13.17
CA GLY A 39 1.64 1.99 14.37
C GLY A 39 0.70 1.01 15.07
N GLY A 40 -0.10 0.26 14.32
CA GLY A 40 -1.02 -0.73 14.86
C GLY A 40 -0.32 -1.82 15.70
N CYS A 41 0.82 -2.35 15.23
CA CYS A 41 1.60 -3.35 15.98
C CYS A 41 2.22 -2.74 17.24
N ILE A 42 2.78 -1.52 17.15
CA ILE A 42 3.37 -0.81 18.31
C ILE A 42 2.28 -0.50 19.34
N GLY A 43 1.12 -0.03 18.87
CA GLY A 43 -0.04 0.27 19.73
C GLY A 43 -0.53 -0.96 20.48
N ALA A 44 -0.71 -2.08 19.78
CA ALA A 44 -1.15 -3.34 20.37
C ALA A 44 -0.21 -3.80 21.51
N ILE A 45 1.11 -3.69 21.33
CA ILE A 45 2.10 -4.15 22.32
C ILE A 45 2.24 -3.15 23.48
N ARG A 46 2.24 -1.84 23.22
CA ARG A 46 2.55 -0.81 24.24
C ARG A 46 1.32 -0.25 24.94
N HIS A 47 0.19 -0.19 24.24
CA HIS A 47 -1.02 0.47 24.72
C HIS A 47 -2.20 -0.51 24.88
N GLY A 48 -2.06 -1.76 24.43
CA GLY A 48 -3.18 -2.71 24.38
C GLY A 48 -4.29 -2.30 23.41
N GLY A 49 -3.98 -1.43 22.45
CA GLY A 49 -4.90 -0.87 21.48
C GLY A 49 -4.16 0.06 20.51
N PHE A 50 -4.82 1.11 20.03
CA PHE A 50 -4.16 2.13 19.20
C PHE A 50 -3.14 2.96 19.98
N ILE A 51 -2.13 3.48 19.28
CA ILE A 51 -1.39 4.65 19.76
C ILE A 51 -2.42 5.80 19.85
N PRO A 52 -2.46 6.59 20.96
CA PRO A 52 -3.56 7.55 21.19
C PRO A 52 -3.84 8.57 20.08
N TRP A 53 -2.85 8.90 19.26
CA TRP A 53 -2.93 9.86 18.15
C TRP A 53 -2.85 9.22 16.76
N ASP A 54 -2.84 7.89 16.68
CA ASP A 54 -2.75 7.14 15.42
C ASP A 54 -4.14 7.00 14.79
N ASP A 55 -4.25 7.20 13.49
CA ASP A 55 -5.52 7.27 12.78
C ASP A 55 -5.69 6.21 11.68
N ASP A 56 -4.71 5.30 11.54
CA ASP A 56 -4.74 4.22 10.54
C ASP A 56 -4.32 2.86 11.12
N LEU A 57 -4.53 1.82 10.34
CA LEU A 57 -4.00 0.48 10.55
C LEU A 57 -3.47 -0.08 9.22
N ASP A 58 -2.32 -0.71 9.31
CA ASP A 58 -1.63 -1.31 8.17
C ASP A 58 -1.43 -2.80 8.36
N PHE A 59 -1.51 -3.55 7.27
CA PHE A 59 -1.16 -4.96 7.22
C PHE A 59 -0.02 -5.23 6.26
N PHE A 60 0.90 -6.07 6.67
CA PHE A 60 1.84 -6.73 5.77
C PHE A 60 1.29 -8.08 5.30
N MET A 61 1.50 -8.38 4.02
CA MET A 61 1.23 -9.71 3.45
C MET A 61 2.44 -10.22 2.67
N PRO A 62 2.84 -11.49 2.82
CA PRO A 62 3.80 -12.12 1.91
C PRO A 62 3.35 -11.96 0.45
N ARG A 63 4.26 -11.67 -0.48
CA ARG A 63 3.93 -11.38 -1.90
C ARG A 63 2.97 -12.40 -2.51
N LYS A 64 3.19 -13.69 -2.30
CA LYS A 64 2.33 -14.76 -2.83
C LYS A 64 0.88 -14.65 -2.35
N ASP A 65 0.69 -14.36 -1.07
CA ASP A 65 -0.64 -14.23 -0.46
C ASP A 65 -1.29 -12.90 -0.89
N TYR A 66 -0.50 -11.83 -1.00
CA TYR A 66 -0.94 -10.54 -1.53
C TYR A 66 -1.46 -10.66 -2.97
N GLU A 67 -0.75 -11.34 -3.87
CA GLU A 67 -1.22 -11.56 -5.23
C GLU A 67 -2.50 -12.42 -5.29
N LYS A 68 -2.62 -13.42 -4.40
CA LYS A 68 -3.84 -14.22 -4.29
C LYS A 68 -5.00 -13.36 -3.77
N PHE A 69 -4.76 -12.51 -2.76
CA PHE A 69 -5.71 -11.54 -2.26
C PHE A 69 -6.25 -10.64 -3.38
N LEU A 70 -5.38 -10.01 -4.16
CA LEU A 70 -5.80 -9.13 -5.28
C LEU A 70 -6.68 -9.84 -6.32
N LYS A 71 -6.45 -11.14 -6.55
CA LYS A 71 -7.19 -11.93 -7.55
C LYS A 71 -8.57 -12.35 -7.09
N ILE A 72 -8.73 -12.65 -5.79
CA ILE A 72 -9.97 -13.25 -5.29
C ILE A 72 -10.92 -12.27 -4.60
N TRP A 73 -10.42 -11.09 -4.17
CA TRP A 73 -11.20 -10.14 -3.37
C TRP A 73 -12.52 -9.74 -4.01
N ASP A 74 -12.52 -9.36 -5.29
CA ASP A 74 -13.72 -8.86 -5.98
C ASP A 74 -14.82 -9.92 -6.13
N THR A 75 -14.50 -11.19 -5.91
CA THR A 75 -15.47 -12.30 -5.94
C THR A 75 -16.13 -12.57 -4.58
N GLN A 76 -15.70 -11.86 -3.53
CA GLN A 76 -16.15 -12.09 -2.16
C GLN A 76 -17.32 -11.17 -1.80
N GLU A 77 -18.14 -11.59 -0.84
CA GLU A 77 -19.28 -10.80 -0.34
C GLU A 77 -18.83 -9.47 0.27
N GLU A 78 -17.69 -9.47 0.94
CA GLU A 78 -17.10 -8.28 1.56
C GLU A 78 -16.81 -7.17 0.55
N SER A 79 -16.49 -7.50 -0.71
CA SER A 79 -16.21 -6.53 -1.78
C SER A 79 -17.41 -5.66 -2.16
N LYS A 80 -18.62 -6.06 -1.80
CA LYS A 80 -19.81 -5.24 -2.03
C LYS A 80 -19.75 -3.93 -1.23
N ILE A 81 -19.16 -3.99 -0.04
CA ILE A 81 -19.02 -2.86 0.89
C ILE A 81 -17.61 -2.30 0.85
N TYR A 82 -16.61 -3.17 0.91
CA TYR A 82 -15.21 -2.81 1.02
C TYR A 82 -14.53 -2.87 -0.34
N LYS A 83 -14.31 -1.71 -0.95
CA LYS A 83 -13.74 -1.59 -2.29
C LYS A 83 -12.23 -1.79 -2.26
N LEU A 84 -11.74 -2.69 -3.12
CA LEU A 84 -10.31 -2.91 -3.31
C LEU A 84 -9.77 -1.95 -4.37
N GLU A 85 -8.74 -1.20 -4.00
CA GLU A 85 -8.03 -0.30 -4.89
C GLU A 85 -6.53 -0.59 -4.83
N TYR A 86 -5.93 -0.77 -5.97
CA TYR A 86 -4.48 -1.01 -6.11
C TYR A 86 -4.01 -0.52 -7.47
N PRO A 87 -2.72 -0.16 -7.62
CA PRO A 87 -2.18 0.28 -8.90
C PRO A 87 -2.31 -0.82 -9.97
N LYS A 88 -2.91 -0.46 -11.10
CA LYS A 88 -3.08 -1.35 -12.26
C LYS A 88 -3.04 -0.55 -13.56
N GLU A 89 -3.08 -1.22 -14.71
CA GLU A 89 -3.10 -0.53 -16.00
C GLU A 89 -4.28 0.46 -16.07
N GLY A 90 -3.97 1.72 -16.33
CA GLY A 90 -4.97 2.79 -16.44
C GLY A 90 -5.49 3.35 -15.11
N PHE A 91 -5.05 2.81 -13.97
CA PHE A 91 -5.47 3.29 -12.65
C PHE A 91 -4.28 3.48 -11.69
N CYS A 92 -4.24 4.63 -11.03
CA CYS A 92 -3.25 4.98 -10.02
C CYS A 92 -3.99 5.50 -8.79
N ASN A 93 -3.72 4.93 -7.62
CA ASN A 93 -4.29 5.36 -6.34
C ASN A 93 -3.30 6.19 -5.49
N ALA A 94 -2.22 6.70 -6.08
CA ALA A 94 -1.10 7.39 -5.45
C ALA A 94 -0.30 6.55 -4.44
N HIS A 95 -0.55 5.25 -4.35
CA HIS A 95 0.19 4.31 -3.51
C HIS A 95 0.89 3.23 -4.34
N THR A 96 1.82 2.51 -3.72
CA THR A 96 2.50 1.34 -4.32
C THR A 96 1.90 0.01 -3.84
N PHE A 97 0.79 0.08 -3.12
CA PHE A 97 0.14 -1.05 -2.46
C PHE A 97 -1.38 -0.95 -2.57
N ALA A 98 -2.06 -1.98 -2.13
CA ALA A 98 -3.52 -2.04 -2.13
C ALA A 98 -4.13 -1.37 -0.90
N ASN A 99 -5.30 -0.78 -1.10
CA ASN A 99 -6.17 -0.27 -0.04
C ASN A 99 -7.52 -0.98 -0.12
N ILE A 100 -8.08 -1.34 1.03
CA ILE A 100 -9.48 -1.71 1.16
C ILE A 100 -10.21 -0.52 1.74
N ARG A 101 -11.29 -0.04 1.07
CA ARG A 101 -12.01 1.17 1.48
C ARG A 101 -13.47 0.89 1.79
N ASP A 102 -13.94 1.33 2.96
CA ASP A 102 -15.35 1.19 3.35
C ASP A 102 -16.21 2.22 2.63
N SER A 103 -16.98 1.80 1.62
CA SER A 103 -17.82 2.67 0.80
C SER A 103 -18.99 3.33 1.55
N ARG A 104 -19.24 2.95 2.80
CA ARG A 104 -20.26 3.56 3.67
C ARG A 104 -19.75 4.77 4.44
N THR A 105 -18.44 5.07 4.35
CA THR A 105 -17.76 6.15 5.07
C THR A 105 -17.17 7.16 4.10
N THR A 106 -16.72 8.30 4.62
CA THR A 106 -16.03 9.32 3.83
C THR A 106 -14.79 9.82 4.57
N GLN A 107 -13.61 9.61 3.93
CA GLN A 107 -12.33 10.12 4.35
C GLN A 107 -11.55 10.55 3.11
N VAL A 108 -11.50 11.85 2.83
CA VAL A 108 -10.85 12.40 1.64
C VAL A 108 -9.45 12.89 1.98
N LYS A 109 -8.41 12.25 1.43
CA LYS A 109 -7.03 12.72 1.53
C LYS A 109 -6.76 13.78 0.46
N LYS A 110 -6.02 14.85 0.80
CA LYS A 110 -5.71 15.97 -0.12
C LYS A 110 -5.16 15.52 -1.47
N GLU A 111 -4.29 14.54 -1.44
CA GLU A 111 -3.60 14.00 -2.62
C GLU A 111 -4.51 13.18 -3.54
N GLN A 112 -5.70 12.83 -3.06
CA GLN A 112 -6.66 11.95 -3.75
C GLN A 112 -7.98 12.63 -4.09
N VAL A 113 -8.14 13.92 -3.76
CA VAL A 113 -9.42 14.65 -3.92
C VAL A 113 -9.94 14.63 -5.36
N ASP A 114 -9.05 14.68 -6.35
CA ASP A 114 -9.38 14.70 -7.78
C ASP A 114 -9.29 13.30 -8.43
N MET A 115 -9.10 12.24 -7.65
CA MET A 115 -8.99 10.89 -8.17
C MET A 115 -10.35 10.20 -8.18
N ASP A 116 -10.64 9.45 -9.25
CA ASP A 116 -11.82 8.58 -9.34
C ASP A 116 -11.59 7.28 -8.56
N LEU A 117 -11.82 7.36 -7.26
CA LEU A 117 -11.68 6.24 -6.33
C LEU A 117 -12.71 6.34 -5.19
N CYS A 118 -12.85 5.27 -4.43
CA CYS A 118 -13.71 5.26 -3.25
C CYS A 118 -13.06 6.07 -2.12
N HIS A 119 -13.63 7.21 -1.75
CA HIS A 119 -13.16 8.06 -0.67
C HIS A 119 -13.63 7.60 0.72
N GLY A 120 -13.66 6.30 0.97
CA GLY A 120 -13.95 5.73 2.29
C GLY A 120 -12.71 5.63 3.18
N VAL A 121 -12.94 5.38 4.48
CA VAL A 121 -11.88 4.99 5.41
C VAL A 121 -11.11 3.81 4.82
N ALA A 122 -9.79 3.87 4.84
CA ALA A 122 -8.92 2.93 4.17
C ALA A 122 -8.13 2.07 5.16
N LEU A 123 -8.00 0.79 4.83
CA LEU A 123 -7.07 -0.15 5.43
C LEU A 123 -5.97 -0.45 4.41
N ASP A 124 -4.72 -0.19 4.76
CA ASP A 124 -3.59 -0.31 3.86
C ASP A 124 -2.99 -1.72 3.94
N ILE A 125 -2.81 -2.36 2.78
CA ILE A 125 -2.28 -3.73 2.66
C ILE A 125 -1.00 -3.68 1.84
N LEU A 126 0.14 -3.90 2.50
CA LEU A 126 1.47 -3.76 1.92
C LEU A 126 2.09 -5.14 1.64
N PRO A 127 2.63 -5.39 0.43
CA PRO A 127 3.34 -6.63 0.16
C PRO A 127 4.72 -6.65 0.84
N ILE A 128 5.08 -7.81 1.42
CA ILE A 128 6.45 -8.10 1.84
C ILE A 128 7.18 -8.72 0.66
N GLU A 129 8.27 -8.08 0.28
CA GLU A 129 9.11 -8.53 -0.83
C GLU A 129 10.30 -9.35 -0.35
N GLY A 130 10.82 -10.17 -1.25
CA GLY A 130 12.06 -10.88 -1.03
C GLY A 130 13.26 -9.94 -1.01
N TYR A 131 14.35 -10.44 -0.47
CA TYR A 131 15.59 -9.71 -0.29
C TYR A 131 16.68 -10.24 -1.23
N ALA A 132 17.25 -9.35 -2.04
CA ALA A 132 18.30 -9.75 -2.99
C ALA A 132 19.57 -10.22 -2.28
N PRO A 133 20.12 -11.39 -2.63
CA PRO A 133 21.40 -11.85 -2.11
C PRO A 133 22.55 -10.99 -2.63
N GLY A 134 23.44 -10.56 -1.75
CA GLY A 134 24.64 -9.80 -2.09
C GLY A 134 24.44 -8.30 -2.28
N ASN A 135 25.52 -7.55 -2.11
CA ASN A 135 25.48 -6.09 -2.04
C ASN A 135 25.11 -5.41 -3.36
N LEU A 136 25.55 -5.95 -4.49
CA LEU A 136 25.29 -5.35 -5.81
C LEU A 136 23.83 -5.55 -6.22
N ALA A 137 23.30 -6.76 -6.07
CA ALA A 137 21.91 -7.08 -6.37
C ALA A 137 20.96 -6.27 -5.47
N ARG A 138 21.33 -6.05 -4.19
CA ARG A 138 20.58 -5.20 -3.27
C ARG A 138 20.55 -3.74 -3.69
N LYS A 139 21.69 -3.18 -4.13
CA LYS A 139 21.71 -1.80 -4.67
C LYS A 139 20.80 -1.68 -5.88
N TRP A 140 20.80 -2.68 -6.74
CA TRP A 140 19.92 -2.73 -7.91
C TRP A 140 18.44 -2.83 -7.49
N GLN A 141 18.10 -3.69 -6.52
CA GLN A 141 16.75 -3.80 -5.98
C GLN A 141 16.24 -2.44 -5.42
N VAL A 142 17.10 -1.67 -4.75
CA VAL A 142 16.74 -0.33 -4.27
C VAL A 142 16.48 0.64 -5.43
N ILE A 143 17.24 0.56 -6.52
CA ILE A 143 17.02 1.37 -7.71
C ILE A 143 15.68 1.02 -8.35
N GLU A 144 15.41 -0.26 -8.57
CA GLU A 144 14.13 -0.74 -9.11
C GLU A 144 12.94 -0.35 -8.21
N GLY A 145 13.11 -0.42 -6.89
CA GLY A 145 12.10 0.05 -5.94
C GLY A 145 11.78 1.55 -6.08
N LYS A 146 12.78 2.39 -6.32
CA LYS A 146 12.59 3.83 -6.57
C LYS A 146 11.93 4.09 -7.92
N ILE A 147 12.29 3.34 -8.96
CA ILE A 147 11.65 3.41 -10.27
C ILE A 147 10.18 3.00 -10.14
N PHE A 148 9.93 1.85 -9.50
CA PHE A 148 8.58 1.39 -9.21
C PHE A 148 7.76 2.46 -8.48
N GLN A 149 8.28 3.01 -7.39
CA GLN A 149 7.61 4.06 -6.61
C GLN A 149 7.27 5.26 -7.49
N LEU A 150 8.25 5.84 -8.20
CA LEU A 150 8.06 7.05 -9.00
C LEU A 150 6.99 6.89 -10.07
N PHE A 151 7.07 5.82 -10.86
CA PHE A 151 6.16 5.60 -12.00
C PHE A 151 4.80 5.04 -11.59
N CYS A 152 4.72 4.35 -10.46
CA CYS A 152 3.48 3.83 -9.90
C CYS A 152 2.66 4.93 -9.22
N THR A 153 3.27 5.71 -8.31
CA THR A 153 2.56 6.77 -7.59
C THR A 153 2.42 8.05 -8.42
N GLN A 154 3.34 8.29 -9.36
CA GLN A 154 3.43 9.50 -10.18
C GLN A 154 3.61 10.78 -9.36
N VAL A 155 4.07 10.65 -8.13
CA VAL A 155 4.35 11.77 -7.21
C VAL A 155 5.82 12.16 -7.35
N ILE A 156 6.07 13.43 -7.72
CA ILE A 156 7.42 13.97 -7.84
C ILE A 156 7.99 14.21 -6.44
N PRO A 157 9.21 13.70 -6.12
CA PRO A 157 9.87 13.95 -4.85
C PRO A 157 9.99 15.44 -4.55
N THR A 158 9.63 15.90 -3.37
CA THR A 158 9.76 17.32 -2.98
C THR A 158 11.21 17.68 -2.71
N LYS A 159 11.59 18.94 -3.01
CA LYS A 159 12.96 19.44 -2.83
C LYS A 159 13.39 19.46 -1.37
N GLU A 160 12.46 19.78 -0.49
CA GLU A 160 12.69 19.90 0.96
C GLU A 160 13.03 18.54 1.59
N ARG A 161 12.37 17.47 1.14
CA ARG A 161 12.51 16.13 1.73
C ARG A 161 13.56 15.26 1.04
N HIS A 162 13.72 15.42 -0.28
CA HIS A 162 14.55 14.52 -1.10
C HIS A 162 15.71 15.23 -1.82
N GLY A 163 15.80 16.54 -1.72
CA GLY A 163 16.80 17.37 -2.38
C GLY A 163 16.46 17.71 -3.84
N ALA A 164 17.10 18.79 -4.34
CA ALA A 164 16.83 19.30 -5.69
C ALA A 164 17.13 18.29 -6.80
N PHE A 165 18.21 17.49 -6.65
CA PHE A 165 18.60 16.50 -7.64
C PHE A 165 17.48 15.46 -7.87
N MET A 166 16.93 14.88 -6.80
CA MET A 166 15.86 13.88 -6.91
C MET A 166 14.57 14.47 -7.46
N HIS A 167 14.28 15.73 -7.14
CA HIS A 167 13.12 16.46 -7.69
C HIS A 167 13.23 16.59 -9.21
N TYR A 168 14.35 17.14 -9.70
CA TYR A 168 14.54 17.34 -11.15
C TYR A 168 14.65 16.03 -11.91
N LEU A 169 15.35 15.04 -11.36
CA LEU A 169 15.43 13.69 -11.95
C LEU A 169 14.04 13.06 -12.09
N GLY A 170 13.22 13.09 -11.04
CA GLY A 170 11.85 12.57 -11.07
C GLY A 170 10.99 13.28 -12.11
N THR A 171 11.10 14.61 -12.20
CA THR A 171 10.39 15.43 -13.20
C THR A 171 10.77 15.02 -14.64
N ILE A 172 12.08 14.89 -14.92
CA ILE A 172 12.58 14.48 -16.24
C ILE A 172 12.12 13.08 -16.59
N LEU A 173 12.25 12.12 -15.67
CA LEU A 173 11.86 10.73 -15.90
C LEU A 173 10.36 10.59 -16.20
N LEU A 174 9.50 11.30 -15.47
CA LEU A 174 8.05 11.30 -15.74
C LEU A 174 7.70 12.02 -17.06
N ALA A 175 8.45 13.06 -17.45
CA ALA A 175 8.28 13.74 -18.73
C ALA A 175 8.67 12.85 -19.92
N LEU A 176 9.70 11.99 -19.76
CA LEU A 176 10.11 11.00 -20.77
C LEU A 176 9.09 9.87 -20.97
N ALA A 177 8.19 9.67 -20.01
CA ALA A 177 7.09 8.71 -20.09
C ALA A 177 5.72 9.42 -20.02
N PRO A 178 5.30 10.13 -21.09
CA PRO A 178 4.13 11.02 -21.03
C PRO A 178 2.80 10.28 -20.93
N THR A 179 2.72 9.01 -21.33
CA THR A 179 1.47 8.26 -21.33
C THR A 179 1.37 7.30 -20.15
N GLN A 180 0.15 7.10 -19.63
CA GLN A 180 -0.12 6.14 -18.56
C GLN A 180 0.33 4.72 -18.93
N LYS A 181 0.18 4.33 -20.19
CA LYS A 181 0.63 3.01 -20.68
C LYS A 181 2.15 2.84 -20.62
N MET A 182 2.93 3.90 -20.93
CA MET A 182 4.39 3.85 -20.78
C MET A 182 4.78 3.75 -19.32
N ARG A 183 4.19 4.56 -18.45
CA ARG A 183 4.43 4.53 -16.99
C ARG A 183 4.10 3.16 -16.42
N TYR A 184 2.95 2.59 -16.78
CA TYR A 184 2.55 1.24 -16.38
C TYR A 184 3.60 0.19 -16.78
N ARG A 185 4.08 0.20 -18.02
CA ARG A 185 5.09 -0.77 -18.47
C ARG A 185 6.38 -0.66 -17.67
N ILE A 186 6.84 0.56 -17.39
CA ILE A 186 8.08 0.80 -16.64
C ILE A 186 7.93 0.28 -15.21
N TRP A 187 6.90 0.71 -14.49
CA TRP A 187 6.75 0.28 -13.10
C TRP A 187 6.40 -1.21 -12.98
N LYS A 188 5.66 -1.76 -13.92
CA LYS A 188 5.36 -3.20 -13.92
C LYS A 188 6.60 -4.07 -14.14
N GLN A 189 7.52 -3.60 -14.97
CA GLN A 189 8.82 -4.27 -15.15
C GLN A 189 9.66 -4.21 -13.87
N ALA A 190 9.72 -3.06 -13.21
CA ALA A 190 10.41 -2.89 -11.94
C ALA A 190 9.77 -3.75 -10.83
N GLU A 191 8.45 -3.77 -10.72
CA GLU A 191 7.72 -4.64 -9.80
C GLU A 191 8.05 -6.12 -10.04
N ASN A 192 7.99 -6.57 -11.29
CA ASN A 192 8.32 -7.96 -11.63
C ASN A 192 9.73 -8.36 -11.21
N TYR A 193 10.70 -7.45 -11.35
CA TYR A 193 12.07 -7.71 -10.86
C TYR A 193 12.10 -7.88 -9.34
N ILE A 194 11.41 -7.01 -8.60
CA ILE A 194 11.31 -7.09 -7.14
C ILE A 194 10.60 -8.39 -6.72
N CYS A 195 9.52 -8.77 -7.39
CA CYS A 195 8.75 -9.99 -7.12
C CYS A 195 9.57 -11.27 -7.38
N LEU A 196 10.43 -11.29 -8.39
CA LEU A 196 11.30 -12.45 -8.69
C LEU A 196 12.22 -12.80 -7.53
N LEU A 197 12.63 -11.81 -6.73
CA LEU A 197 13.48 -12.02 -5.56
C LEU A 197 12.76 -12.76 -4.42
N TYR A 198 11.43 -12.63 -4.34
CA TYR A 198 10.63 -13.33 -3.35
C TYR A 198 10.50 -14.84 -3.65
N THR A 199 10.50 -15.22 -4.94
CA THR A 199 10.36 -16.61 -5.36
C THR A 199 11.68 -17.38 -5.36
N SER A 200 12.81 -16.70 -5.21
CA SER A 200 14.12 -17.34 -5.07
C SER A 200 14.23 -17.97 -3.67
N PRO A 201 14.59 -19.28 -3.57
CA PRO A 201 14.77 -19.89 -2.25
C PRO A 201 15.84 -19.12 -1.47
N SER A 202 15.52 -18.80 -0.23
CA SER A 202 16.49 -18.20 0.70
C SER A 202 17.66 -19.16 0.90
N PRO A 203 18.92 -18.70 0.99
CA PRO A 203 20.04 -19.55 1.38
C PRO A 203 19.86 -20.23 2.75
N ARG A 204 18.83 -19.87 3.50
CA ARG A 204 18.47 -20.50 4.80
C ARG A 204 17.44 -21.62 4.64
N ASP A 205 16.86 -21.79 3.44
CA ASP A 205 15.85 -22.83 3.15
C ASP A 205 16.48 -24.04 2.40
N ALA A 206 17.84 -24.03 2.27
CA ALA A 206 18.64 -25.11 1.70
C ALA A 206 19.35 -25.93 2.79
#